data_ea6d8da33ef27e5474c4929261412f1a
#
_entry.id   ea6d8da33ef27e5474c4929261412f1a
#
_cell.length_a   1.000
_cell.length_b   1.000
_cell.length_c   1.000
_cell.angle_alpha   90.00
_cell.angle_beta   90.00
_cell.angle_gamma   90.00
#
_symmetry.space_group_name_H-M   'P 1'
#
loop_
_entity.id
_entity.type
_entity.pdbx_description
1 polymer ?
#
loop_
_entity_poly.entity_id
_entity_poly.type
_entity_poly.pdbx_seq_one_letter_code
_entity_poly.pdbx_strand_id
1 'polypeptide(L)'
;MDKSKNIFILGVALFLSIVFSYIILEDTIGGAKNDFVFHKKFIILFAEDFRNTFNEYGKGDLLARNSPVFYIFLSLIYKSGIDLDNIKYLNIISIPLLVYVFYSCLKIQFRNISTNLLIFFSFVVFLSPTVRSLVVWPYPTLWALIFFLFSIKFYLKFTKIKKFKINEAFKNILFLALASYITPNFSVFVIFFFYKFFLEFKNSKYLFYIIALNCFLATPAFLHYYINDFYFFNAPVSSISLGDQLNISNKIVIISSLILFYFIPLINKEMLGKMSYVFKDLKKQQILILFFLITVYFFSYPSGNFGGGIFYHLSQNLFANNVFLFVIFFLSIFLFQTANLINLNNLLLFLCLILYNLQASIYHKYYDPLLLFIFLFLITNNKITNQKIFFDIAKKYYLFYLFFLGISFYKVTFL
;
A
#
# COMPACT_ATOMS: atom_id res chain seq x y z
N MET A 1 -9.34 -27.99 -23.93
CA MET A 1 -8.09 -27.22 -23.74
C MET A 1 -7.73 -27.25 -22.25
N ASP A 2 -6.50 -27.60 -21.90
CA ASP A 2 -6.10 -27.75 -20.50
C ASP A 2 -6.14 -26.37 -19.78
N LYS A 3 -6.90 -26.29 -18.69
CA LYS A 3 -7.07 -25.06 -17.89
C LYS A 3 -5.72 -24.51 -17.40
N SER A 4 -4.76 -25.38 -17.14
CA SER A 4 -3.40 -25.01 -16.73
C SER A 4 -2.66 -24.26 -17.84
N LYS A 5 -2.76 -24.74 -19.08
CA LYS A 5 -2.15 -24.10 -20.26
C LYS A 5 -2.68 -22.68 -20.49
N ASN A 6 -3.99 -22.49 -20.34
CA ASN A 6 -4.60 -21.17 -20.52
C ASN A 6 -4.16 -20.15 -19.46
N ILE A 7 -4.00 -20.59 -18.21
CA ILE A 7 -3.51 -19.73 -17.12
C ILE A 7 -2.05 -19.35 -17.37
N PHE A 8 -1.23 -20.30 -17.84
CA PHE A 8 0.15 -20.02 -18.22
C PHE A 8 0.24 -18.98 -19.35
N ILE A 9 -0.53 -19.18 -20.43
CA ILE A 9 -0.60 -18.25 -21.57
C ILE A 9 -1.02 -16.84 -21.10
N LEU A 10 -2.03 -16.75 -20.23
CA LEU A 10 -2.45 -15.47 -19.65
C LEU A 10 -1.31 -14.81 -18.85
N GLY A 11 -0.62 -15.59 -18.00
CA GLY A 11 0.51 -15.08 -17.23
C GLY A 11 1.63 -14.52 -18.10
N VAL A 12 1.99 -15.26 -19.16
CA VAL A 12 2.99 -14.82 -20.14
C VAL A 12 2.52 -13.55 -20.86
N ALA A 13 1.26 -13.48 -21.32
CA ALA A 13 0.72 -12.31 -22.00
C ALA A 13 0.73 -11.07 -21.11
N LEU A 14 0.34 -11.21 -19.83
CA LEU A 14 0.37 -10.12 -18.86
C LEU A 14 1.81 -9.68 -18.52
N PHE A 15 2.74 -10.63 -18.38
CA PHE A 15 4.15 -10.31 -18.21
C PHE A 15 4.72 -9.57 -19.42
N LEU A 16 4.44 -10.02 -20.63
CA LEU A 16 4.83 -9.33 -21.86
C LEU A 16 4.22 -7.92 -21.95
N SER A 17 3.00 -7.73 -21.44
CA SER A 17 2.41 -6.39 -21.38
C SER A 17 3.21 -5.42 -20.49
N ILE A 18 3.84 -5.93 -19.40
CA ILE A 18 4.76 -5.13 -18.57
C ILE A 18 6.07 -4.87 -19.31
N VAL A 19 6.61 -5.85 -20.03
CA VAL A 19 7.80 -5.63 -20.87
C VAL A 19 7.52 -4.56 -21.93
N PHE A 20 6.33 -4.56 -22.51
CA PHE A 20 5.89 -3.51 -23.44
C PHE A 20 5.83 -2.13 -22.76
N SER A 21 5.46 -2.06 -21.47
CA SER A 21 5.48 -0.81 -20.70
C SER A 21 6.85 -0.12 -20.68
N TYR A 22 7.94 -0.88 -20.69
CA TYR A 22 9.30 -0.32 -20.81
C TYR A 22 9.53 0.33 -22.18
N ILE A 23 8.97 -0.23 -23.24
CA ILE A 23 9.13 0.31 -24.61
C ILE A 23 8.42 1.65 -24.75
N ILE A 24 7.21 1.75 -24.19
CA ILE A 24 6.40 2.98 -24.25
C ILE A 24 6.71 3.96 -23.11
N LEU A 25 7.64 3.63 -22.22
CA LEU A 25 7.99 4.42 -21.03
C LEU A 25 6.76 4.78 -20.19
N GLU A 26 5.94 3.77 -19.89
CA GLU A 26 4.64 3.92 -19.22
C GLU A 26 4.73 4.68 -17.90
N ASP A 27 3.87 5.69 -17.72
CA ASP A 27 3.69 6.45 -16.48
C ASP A 27 2.20 6.64 -16.16
N THR A 28 1.47 5.52 -16.01
CA THR A 28 0.01 5.50 -15.77
C THR A 28 -0.42 6.15 -14.46
N ILE A 29 0.49 6.33 -13.49
CA ILE A 29 0.18 7.08 -12.26
C ILE A 29 0.42 8.59 -12.38
N GLY A 30 1.09 9.03 -13.46
CA GLY A 30 1.45 10.42 -13.70
C GLY A 30 2.45 10.97 -12.69
N GLY A 31 3.73 10.96 -13.05
CA GLY A 31 4.81 11.51 -12.25
C GLY A 31 5.89 10.54 -11.78
N ALA A 32 5.79 9.23 -12.07
CA ALA A 32 6.86 8.29 -11.75
C ALA A 32 8.15 8.60 -12.49
N LYS A 33 8.05 9.05 -13.75
CA LYS A 33 9.18 9.53 -14.55
C LYS A 33 9.85 10.73 -13.89
N ASN A 34 9.09 11.72 -13.48
CA ASN A 34 9.62 12.93 -12.83
C ASN A 34 10.25 12.59 -11.47
N ASP A 35 9.60 11.75 -10.68
CA ASP A 35 10.15 11.26 -9.41
C ASP A 35 11.50 10.55 -9.65
N PHE A 36 11.62 9.74 -10.72
CA PHE A 36 12.85 9.04 -11.03
C PHE A 36 13.99 9.99 -11.44
N VAL A 37 13.71 11.09 -12.16
CA VAL A 37 14.71 12.12 -12.45
C VAL A 37 15.28 12.70 -11.13
N PHE A 38 14.41 12.98 -10.17
CA PHE A 38 14.82 13.41 -8.84
C PHE A 38 15.65 12.34 -8.10
N HIS A 39 15.25 11.06 -8.18
CA HIS A 39 15.98 9.94 -7.57
C HIS A 39 17.39 9.74 -8.18
N LYS A 40 17.55 9.94 -9.50
CA LYS A 40 18.86 9.88 -10.18
C LYS A 40 19.89 10.81 -9.53
N LYS A 41 19.48 12.03 -9.15
CA LYS A 41 20.38 12.98 -8.46
C LYS A 41 21.01 12.35 -7.20
N PHE A 42 20.20 11.73 -6.34
CA PHE A 42 20.72 11.11 -5.12
C PHE A 42 21.59 9.89 -5.39
N ILE A 43 21.25 9.08 -6.39
CA ILE A 43 22.06 7.91 -6.77
C ILE A 43 23.46 8.35 -7.18
N ILE A 44 23.57 9.39 -8.01
CA ILE A 44 24.86 9.95 -8.45
C ILE A 44 25.63 10.51 -7.26
N LEU A 45 25.02 11.36 -6.45
CA LEU A 45 25.68 11.98 -5.30
C LEU A 45 26.21 10.94 -4.31
N PHE A 46 25.44 9.89 -3.97
CA PHE A 46 25.92 8.79 -3.13
C PHE A 46 27.04 7.98 -3.81
N ALA A 47 27.05 7.93 -5.13
CA ALA A 47 28.13 7.26 -5.86
C ALA A 47 29.43 8.10 -5.87
N GLU A 48 29.35 9.41 -6.02
CA GLU A 48 30.51 10.32 -6.11
C GLU A 48 31.12 10.62 -4.74
N ASP A 49 30.29 11.05 -3.78
CA ASP A 49 30.73 11.38 -2.41
C ASP A 49 29.72 10.88 -1.37
N PHE A 50 29.90 9.64 -0.96
CA PHE A 50 29.04 8.99 0.02
C PHE A 50 28.98 9.74 1.35
N ARG A 51 30.14 10.18 1.87
CA ARG A 51 30.22 10.75 3.22
C ARG A 51 29.52 12.11 3.28
N ASN A 52 29.80 12.99 2.35
CA ASN A 52 29.19 14.32 2.32
C ASN A 52 27.68 14.20 2.03
N THR A 53 27.30 13.39 1.03
CA THR A 53 25.89 13.15 0.69
C THR A 53 25.12 12.60 1.88
N PHE A 54 25.67 11.66 2.65
CA PHE A 54 25.00 11.08 3.81
C PHE A 54 24.80 12.12 4.93
N ASN A 55 25.77 12.99 5.18
CA ASN A 55 25.67 14.03 6.20
C ASN A 55 24.69 15.15 5.86
N GLU A 56 24.56 15.47 4.56
CA GLU A 56 23.67 16.52 4.06
C GLU A 56 22.28 15.98 3.65
N TYR A 57 22.11 14.65 3.63
CA TYR A 57 20.86 14.03 3.21
C TYR A 57 19.69 14.44 4.11
N GLY A 58 18.63 14.96 3.49
CA GLY A 58 17.46 15.47 4.19
C GLY A 58 17.56 16.96 4.56
N LYS A 59 18.64 17.66 4.20
CA LYS A 59 18.86 19.07 4.50
C LYS A 59 19.00 19.89 3.22
N GLY A 60 18.64 21.15 3.26
CA GLY A 60 18.83 22.11 2.18
C GLY A 60 18.43 21.58 0.81
N ASP A 61 19.36 21.60 -0.14
CA ASP A 61 19.15 21.14 -1.52
C ASP A 61 19.04 19.61 -1.66
N LEU A 62 19.39 18.84 -0.61
CA LEU A 62 19.28 17.40 -0.55
C LEU A 62 18.06 16.95 0.27
N LEU A 63 17.05 17.81 0.36
CA LEU A 63 15.81 17.48 1.03
C LEU A 63 15.13 16.29 0.36
N ALA A 64 14.97 15.19 1.09
CA ALA A 64 14.33 13.96 0.62
C ALA A 64 13.45 13.35 1.70
N ARG A 65 12.33 12.77 1.29
CA ARG A 65 11.37 12.09 2.20
C ARG A 65 11.58 10.59 2.30
N ASN A 66 12.28 10.03 1.33
CA ASN A 66 12.57 8.60 1.31
C ASN A 66 13.81 8.31 2.14
N SER A 67 13.93 7.08 2.61
CA SER A 67 15.16 6.63 3.25
C SER A 67 16.33 6.65 2.28
N PRO A 68 17.56 6.99 2.72
CA PRO A 68 18.74 6.93 1.86
C PRO A 68 19.10 5.50 1.43
N VAL A 69 18.64 4.48 2.14
CA VAL A 69 19.04 3.07 1.91
C VAL A 69 18.82 2.63 0.47
N PHE A 70 17.69 3.00 -0.15
CA PHE A 70 17.41 2.65 -1.54
C PHE A 70 18.40 3.32 -2.52
N TYR A 71 18.72 4.57 -2.31
CA TYR A 71 19.68 5.30 -3.15
C TYR A 71 21.10 4.80 -2.98
N ILE A 72 21.50 4.48 -1.74
CA ILE A 72 22.80 3.86 -1.43
C ILE A 72 22.92 2.53 -2.17
N PHE A 73 21.88 1.69 -2.12
CA PHE A 73 21.87 0.41 -2.85
C PHE A 73 22.03 0.60 -4.36
N LEU A 74 21.27 1.54 -4.97
CA LEU A 74 21.35 1.80 -6.40
C LEU A 74 22.68 2.49 -6.77
N SER A 75 23.28 3.29 -5.89
CA SER A 75 24.59 3.90 -6.13
C SER A 75 25.71 2.88 -6.18
N LEU A 76 25.64 1.80 -5.40
CA LEU A 76 26.59 0.69 -5.49
C LEU A 76 26.48 -0.04 -6.84
N ILE A 77 25.27 -0.21 -7.35
CA ILE A 77 25.02 -0.78 -8.69
C ILE A 77 25.57 0.16 -9.77
N TYR A 78 25.33 1.45 -9.66
CA TYR A 78 25.88 2.45 -10.58
C TYR A 78 27.41 2.45 -10.58
N LYS A 79 28.05 2.38 -9.39
CA LYS A 79 29.52 2.24 -9.26
C LYS A 79 30.09 0.98 -9.90
N SER A 80 29.31 -0.09 -10.02
CA SER A 80 29.73 -1.31 -10.69
C SER A 80 29.73 -1.21 -12.22
N GLY A 81 29.45 -0.03 -12.79
CA GLY A 81 29.47 0.25 -14.22
C GLY A 81 28.13 0.09 -14.93
N ILE A 82 27.04 -0.15 -14.19
CA ILE A 82 25.69 -0.21 -14.77
C ILE A 82 25.13 1.20 -14.86
N ASP A 83 24.91 1.69 -16.09
CA ASP A 83 24.34 3.01 -16.32
C ASP A 83 22.95 3.18 -15.67
N LEU A 84 22.63 4.39 -15.25
CA LEU A 84 21.37 4.73 -14.58
C LEU A 84 20.13 4.38 -15.43
N ASP A 85 20.22 4.54 -16.74
CA ASP A 85 19.12 4.17 -17.63
C ASP A 85 18.95 2.66 -17.76
N ASN A 86 19.99 1.88 -17.46
CA ASN A 86 19.95 0.42 -17.41
C ASN A 86 19.49 -0.13 -16.06
N ILE A 87 19.64 0.64 -14.97
CA ILE A 87 19.13 0.24 -13.64
C ILE A 87 17.61 -0.07 -13.66
N LYS A 88 16.83 0.64 -14.49
CA LYS A 88 15.40 0.35 -14.66
C LYS A 88 15.13 -1.10 -15.07
N TYR A 89 16.02 -1.74 -15.84
CA TYR A 89 15.84 -3.13 -16.25
C TYR A 89 16.00 -4.12 -15.09
N LEU A 90 16.73 -3.77 -14.04
CA LEU A 90 16.80 -4.60 -12.82
C LEU A 90 15.45 -4.70 -12.11
N ASN A 91 14.58 -3.71 -12.27
CA ASN A 91 13.23 -3.76 -11.74
C ASN A 91 12.37 -4.86 -12.36
N ILE A 92 12.71 -5.37 -13.55
CA ILE A 92 12.00 -6.51 -14.15
C ILE A 92 12.01 -7.70 -13.20
N ILE A 93 13.09 -7.88 -12.43
CA ILE A 93 13.22 -8.96 -11.44
C ILE A 93 12.18 -8.81 -10.31
N SER A 94 11.78 -7.57 -9.99
CA SER A 94 10.78 -7.30 -8.96
C SER A 94 9.41 -7.91 -9.26
N ILE A 95 9.06 -8.08 -10.54
CA ILE A 95 7.74 -8.53 -10.98
C ILE A 95 7.50 -10.01 -10.64
N PRO A 96 8.34 -10.96 -11.12
CA PRO A 96 8.16 -12.35 -10.74
C PRO A 96 8.23 -12.56 -9.22
N LEU A 97 9.07 -11.78 -8.53
CA LEU A 97 9.16 -11.83 -7.07
C LEU A 97 7.86 -11.36 -6.40
N LEU A 98 7.28 -10.24 -6.85
CA LEU A 98 5.99 -9.73 -6.36
C LEU A 98 4.89 -10.78 -6.53
N VAL A 99 4.74 -11.33 -7.74
CA VAL A 99 3.74 -12.36 -8.06
C VAL A 99 3.95 -13.62 -7.21
N TYR A 100 5.20 -14.07 -7.07
CA TYR A 100 5.53 -15.25 -6.27
C TYR A 100 5.16 -15.07 -4.80
N VAL A 101 5.48 -13.91 -4.22
CA VAL A 101 5.17 -13.65 -2.81
C VAL A 101 3.67 -13.50 -2.61
N PHE A 102 2.98 -12.80 -3.51
CA PHE A 102 1.54 -12.67 -3.49
C PHE A 102 0.84 -14.04 -3.60
N TYR A 103 1.22 -14.85 -4.57
CA TYR A 103 0.75 -16.24 -4.68
C TYR A 103 1.01 -17.04 -3.38
N SER A 104 2.20 -16.89 -2.80
CA SER A 104 2.54 -17.58 -1.54
C SER A 104 1.61 -17.17 -0.38
N CYS A 105 1.25 -15.89 -0.29
CA CYS A 105 0.27 -15.41 0.69
C CYS A 105 -1.13 -15.98 0.43
N LEU A 106 -1.57 -15.98 -0.83
CA LEU A 106 -2.85 -16.57 -1.24
C LEU A 106 -2.93 -18.04 -0.86
N LYS A 107 -1.85 -18.82 -1.12
CA LYS A 107 -1.79 -20.25 -0.81
C LYS A 107 -1.88 -20.55 0.70
N ILE A 108 -1.28 -19.69 1.53
CA ILE A 108 -1.38 -19.82 2.99
C ILE A 108 -2.78 -19.44 3.48
N GLN A 109 -3.36 -18.37 2.93
CA GLN A 109 -4.65 -17.85 3.36
C GLN A 109 -5.81 -18.74 2.90
N PHE A 110 -5.81 -19.17 1.65
CA PHE A 110 -6.92 -19.86 0.98
C PHE A 110 -6.56 -21.31 0.65
N ARG A 111 -6.33 -22.15 1.68
CA ARG A 111 -5.83 -23.54 1.54
C ARG A 111 -6.77 -24.46 0.73
N ASN A 112 -8.06 -24.18 0.74
CA ASN A 112 -9.07 -25.00 0.07
C ASN A 112 -9.32 -24.59 -1.39
N ILE A 113 -8.58 -23.59 -1.89
CA ILE A 113 -8.71 -23.11 -3.27
C ILE A 113 -7.63 -23.78 -4.13
N SER A 114 -8.01 -24.17 -5.36
CA SER A 114 -7.09 -24.83 -6.28
C SER A 114 -5.89 -23.97 -6.63
N THR A 115 -4.72 -24.58 -6.75
CA THR A 115 -3.45 -23.92 -7.10
C THR A 115 -3.59 -23.07 -8.37
N ASN A 116 -4.23 -23.61 -9.41
CA ASN A 116 -4.44 -22.93 -10.68
C ASN A 116 -5.22 -21.62 -10.51
N LEU A 117 -6.24 -21.61 -9.65
CA LEU A 117 -7.04 -20.42 -9.40
C LEU A 117 -6.27 -19.37 -8.57
N LEU A 118 -5.41 -19.82 -7.65
CA LEU A 118 -4.55 -18.91 -6.89
C LEU A 118 -3.48 -18.28 -7.78
N ILE A 119 -2.88 -19.06 -8.71
CA ILE A 119 -1.93 -18.55 -9.71
C ILE A 119 -2.64 -17.55 -10.63
N PHE A 120 -3.82 -17.90 -11.17
CA PHE A 120 -4.63 -17.00 -11.98
C PHE A 120 -4.84 -15.67 -11.26
N PHE A 121 -5.26 -15.69 -9.98
CA PHE A 121 -5.52 -14.46 -9.24
C PHE A 121 -4.24 -13.69 -8.91
N SER A 122 -3.10 -14.37 -8.72
CA SER A 122 -1.84 -13.66 -8.44
C SER A 122 -1.38 -12.76 -9.57
N PHE A 123 -1.79 -13.02 -10.80
CA PHE A 123 -1.46 -12.20 -11.96
C PHE A 123 -2.23 -10.88 -12.03
N VAL A 124 -3.25 -10.67 -11.19
CA VAL A 124 -4.02 -9.43 -11.18
C VAL A 124 -3.15 -8.20 -10.89
N VAL A 125 -2.04 -8.37 -10.17
CA VAL A 125 -1.10 -7.28 -9.85
C VAL A 125 -0.41 -6.70 -11.09
N PHE A 126 -0.35 -7.44 -12.21
CA PHE A 126 0.16 -6.93 -13.49
C PHE A 126 -0.70 -5.80 -14.08
N LEU A 127 -1.97 -5.71 -13.65
CA LEU A 127 -2.91 -4.70 -14.11
C LEU A 127 -2.96 -3.47 -13.19
N SER A 128 -2.23 -3.49 -12.06
CA SER A 128 -2.13 -2.32 -11.17
C SER A 128 -1.38 -1.19 -11.89
N PRO A 129 -1.99 0.00 -12.09
CA PRO A 129 -1.32 1.13 -12.71
C PRO A 129 -0.05 1.53 -11.97
N THR A 130 -0.09 1.44 -10.64
CA THR A 130 1.06 1.76 -9.79
C THR A 130 2.21 0.77 -10.00
N VAL A 131 1.93 -0.54 -9.97
CA VAL A 131 2.97 -1.55 -10.22
C VAL A 131 3.60 -1.35 -11.59
N ARG A 132 2.81 -1.12 -12.63
CA ARG A 132 3.30 -0.92 -14.00
C ARG A 132 4.25 0.28 -14.09
N SER A 133 3.84 1.45 -13.59
CA SER A 133 4.69 2.64 -13.58
C SER A 133 5.96 2.47 -12.74
N LEU A 134 5.85 1.90 -11.53
CA LEU A 134 6.99 1.76 -10.62
C LEU A 134 7.98 0.66 -11.04
N VAL A 135 7.56 -0.25 -11.90
CA VAL A 135 8.48 -1.22 -12.53
C VAL A 135 9.33 -0.53 -13.59
N VAL A 136 8.72 0.29 -14.43
CA VAL A 136 9.44 1.05 -15.49
C VAL A 136 10.35 2.10 -14.89
N TRP A 137 9.87 2.83 -13.86
CA TRP A 137 10.61 3.89 -13.19
C TRP A 137 11.01 3.44 -11.78
N PRO A 138 12.30 3.12 -11.52
CA PRO A 138 12.75 2.63 -10.23
C PRO A 138 12.34 3.56 -9.08
N TYR A 139 11.49 3.02 -8.21
CA TYR A 139 10.94 3.77 -7.09
C TYR A 139 10.99 2.90 -5.81
N PRO A 140 11.38 3.47 -4.66
CA PRO A 140 11.56 2.69 -3.42
C PRO A 140 10.31 1.93 -2.99
N THR A 141 9.13 2.51 -3.19
CA THR A 141 7.86 1.92 -2.71
C THR A 141 7.58 0.53 -3.26
N LEU A 142 7.97 0.20 -4.50
CA LEU A 142 7.75 -1.13 -5.08
C LEU A 142 8.52 -2.21 -4.31
N TRP A 143 9.80 -1.98 -4.03
CA TRP A 143 10.63 -2.92 -3.28
C TRP A 143 10.20 -3.02 -1.83
N ALA A 144 9.85 -1.89 -1.20
CA ALA A 144 9.27 -1.89 0.15
C ALA A 144 7.96 -2.69 0.22
N LEU A 145 7.10 -2.57 -0.78
CA LEU A 145 5.86 -3.34 -0.88
C LEU A 145 6.11 -4.86 -0.98
N ILE A 146 7.13 -5.27 -1.73
CA ILE A 146 7.53 -6.69 -1.81
C ILE A 146 7.97 -7.21 -0.44
N PHE A 147 8.84 -6.47 0.27
CA PHE A 147 9.24 -6.85 1.62
C PHE A 147 8.06 -6.83 2.61
N PHE A 148 7.15 -5.89 2.48
CA PHE A 148 5.92 -5.87 3.27
C PHE A 148 5.05 -7.11 3.01
N LEU A 149 4.94 -7.57 1.76
CA LEU A 149 4.27 -8.83 1.45
C LEU A 149 4.98 -10.05 2.05
N PHE A 150 6.31 -10.07 2.10
CA PHE A 150 7.03 -11.11 2.85
C PHE A 150 6.68 -11.05 4.33
N SER A 151 6.60 -9.85 4.92
CA SER A 151 6.14 -9.67 6.30
C SER A 151 4.74 -10.26 6.49
N ILE A 152 3.78 -9.93 5.62
CA ILE A 152 2.42 -10.52 5.62
C ILE A 152 2.47 -12.05 5.49
N LYS A 153 3.30 -12.60 4.60
CA LYS A 153 3.47 -14.06 4.43
C LYS A 153 3.85 -14.75 5.75
N PHE A 154 4.81 -14.18 6.48
CA PHE A 154 5.24 -14.74 7.76
C PHE A 154 4.21 -14.52 8.86
N TYR A 155 3.48 -13.40 8.86
CA TYR A 155 2.33 -13.19 9.73
C TYR A 155 1.22 -14.24 9.49
N LEU A 156 0.89 -14.53 8.22
CA LEU A 156 -0.08 -15.58 7.88
C LEU A 156 0.38 -16.97 8.36
N LYS A 157 1.66 -17.28 8.25
CA LYS A 157 2.22 -18.51 8.83
C LYS A 157 2.09 -18.50 10.34
N PHE A 158 2.45 -17.41 11.01
CA PHE A 158 2.28 -17.23 12.45
C PHE A 158 0.85 -17.52 12.92
N THR A 159 -0.17 -17.04 12.20
CA THR A 159 -1.58 -17.26 12.55
C THR A 159 -2.08 -18.70 12.28
N LYS A 160 -1.44 -19.44 11.37
CA LYS A 160 -1.90 -20.76 10.91
C LYS A 160 -1.11 -21.93 11.51
N ILE A 161 0.11 -21.70 12.00
CA ILE A 161 1.00 -22.74 12.53
C ILE A 161 0.87 -22.75 14.06
N LYS A 162 0.83 -23.96 14.67
CA LYS A 162 0.77 -24.11 16.14
C LYS A 162 2.16 -24.14 16.80
N LYS A 163 3.18 -24.67 16.09
CA LYS A 163 4.57 -24.79 16.61
C LYS A 163 5.46 -23.72 15.99
N PHE A 164 6.50 -23.31 16.72
CA PHE A 164 7.52 -22.34 16.27
C PHE A 164 6.95 -20.95 15.87
N LYS A 165 5.85 -20.53 16.48
CA LYS A 165 5.23 -19.22 16.22
C LYS A 165 6.21 -18.06 16.36
N ILE A 166 7.15 -18.13 17.30
CA ILE A 166 8.14 -17.07 17.53
C ILE A 166 9.06 -16.85 16.33
N ASN A 167 9.48 -17.90 15.63
CA ASN A 167 10.33 -17.78 14.44
C ASN A 167 9.59 -17.05 13.30
N GLU A 168 8.30 -17.30 13.15
CA GLU A 168 7.50 -16.63 12.12
C GLU A 168 7.22 -15.16 12.51
N ALA A 169 7.07 -14.86 13.80
CA ALA A 169 7.01 -13.49 14.30
C ALA A 169 8.32 -12.73 14.04
N PHE A 170 9.48 -13.33 14.31
CA PHE A 170 10.79 -12.72 14.02
C PHE A 170 10.99 -12.43 12.53
N LYS A 171 10.62 -13.37 11.65
CA LYS A 171 10.67 -13.16 10.20
C LYS A 171 9.73 -12.04 9.75
N ASN A 172 8.51 -11.96 10.33
CA ASN A 172 7.60 -10.85 10.05
C ASN A 172 8.24 -9.51 10.40
N ILE A 173 8.80 -9.38 11.61
CA ILE A 173 9.45 -8.15 12.11
C ILE A 173 10.64 -7.78 11.21
N LEU A 174 11.49 -8.75 10.85
CA LEU A 174 12.65 -8.52 9.98
C LEU A 174 12.22 -7.97 8.62
N PHE A 175 11.26 -8.61 7.95
CA PHE A 175 10.80 -8.16 6.64
C PHE A 175 10.03 -6.84 6.70
N LEU A 176 9.32 -6.57 7.80
CA LEU A 176 8.71 -5.26 8.03
C LEU A 176 9.78 -4.16 8.20
N ALA A 177 10.86 -4.46 8.94
CA ALA A 177 11.98 -3.54 9.09
C ALA A 177 12.67 -3.26 7.74
N LEU A 178 12.89 -4.28 6.90
CA LEU A 178 13.44 -4.11 5.55
C LEU A 178 12.53 -3.22 4.68
N ALA A 179 11.21 -3.42 4.72
CA ALA A 179 10.27 -2.55 4.04
C ALA A 179 10.38 -1.09 4.54
N SER A 180 10.51 -0.92 5.86
CA SER A 180 10.62 0.39 6.52
C SER A 180 11.94 1.09 6.24
N TYR A 181 13.05 0.35 6.11
CA TYR A 181 14.33 0.91 5.72
C TYR A 181 14.35 1.46 4.28
N ILE A 182 13.53 0.90 3.40
CA ILE A 182 13.39 1.40 2.03
C ILE A 182 12.38 2.56 1.99
N THR A 183 11.20 2.35 2.59
CA THR A 183 10.13 3.35 2.65
C THR A 183 9.59 3.42 4.09
N PRO A 184 9.95 4.45 4.86
CA PRO A 184 9.62 4.58 6.30
C PRO A 184 8.13 4.45 6.62
N ASN A 185 7.26 4.79 5.67
CA ASN A 185 5.80 4.69 5.83
C ASN A 185 5.33 3.29 6.28
N PHE A 186 6.03 2.22 5.89
CA PHE A 186 5.67 0.85 6.30
C PHE A 186 5.90 0.58 7.77
N SER A 187 6.71 1.39 8.47
CA SER A 187 6.99 1.22 9.91
C SER A 187 5.73 1.30 10.78
N VAL A 188 4.72 2.04 10.36
CA VAL A 188 3.46 2.18 11.11
C VAL A 188 2.72 0.85 11.30
N PHE A 189 2.92 -0.12 10.41
CA PHE A 189 2.31 -1.44 10.54
C PHE A 189 2.89 -2.27 11.70
N VAL A 190 3.99 -1.83 12.32
CA VAL A 190 4.48 -2.43 13.57
C VAL A 190 3.41 -2.38 14.67
N ILE A 191 2.57 -1.33 14.70
CA ILE A 191 1.48 -1.18 15.66
C ILE A 191 0.52 -2.37 15.57
N PHE A 192 0.10 -2.72 14.34
CA PHE A 192 -0.82 -3.84 14.10
C PHE A 192 -0.17 -5.19 14.43
N PHE A 193 1.02 -5.46 13.91
CA PHE A 193 1.67 -6.75 14.12
C PHE A 193 2.11 -6.94 15.56
N PHE A 194 2.65 -5.91 16.20
CA PHE A 194 3.01 -5.95 17.62
C PHE A 194 1.80 -6.25 18.51
N TYR A 195 0.66 -5.60 18.25
CA TYR A 195 -0.58 -5.89 18.98
C TYR A 195 -0.97 -7.39 18.86
N LYS A 196 -0.83 -7.99 17.66
CA LYS A 196 -1.10 -9.43 17.47
C LYS A 196 -0.12 -10.32 18.24
N PHE A 197 1.14 -9.97 18.23
CA PHE A 197 2.17 -10.71 18.97
C PHE A 197 2.00 -10.54 20.46
N PHE A 198 1.65 -9.34 20.93
CA PHE A 198 1.34 -9.09 22.32
C PHE A 198 0.21 -9.98 22.84
N LEU A 199 -0.89 -10.09 22.09
CA LEU A 199 -2.01 -10.94 22.47
C LEU A 199 -1.60 -12.43 22.61
N GLU A 200 -0.70 -12.90 21.76
CA GLU A 200 -0.23 -14.30 21.79
C GLU A 200 0.81 -14.57 22.87
N PHE A 201 1.72 -13.63 23.11
CA PHE A 201 2.91 -13.83 23.93
C PHE A 201 2.93 -13.03 25.24
N LYS A 202 1.84 -12.35 25.64
CA LYS A 202 1.78 -11.47 26.82
C LYS A 202 2.27 -12.11 28.13
N ASN A 203 2.12 -13.43 28.26
CA ASN A 203 2.53 -14.20 29.44
C ASN A 203 3.80 -15.04 29.20
N SER A 204 4.60 -14.71 28.19
CA SER A 204 5.78 -15.47 27.79
C SER A 204 7.01 -14.60 27.66
N LYS A 205 8.20 -15.15 27.98
CA LYS A 205 9.50 -14.51 27.72
C LYS A 205 9.71 -14.09 26.26
N TYR A 206 8.97 -14.69 25.34
CA TYR A 206 9.05 -14.34 23.91
C TYR A 206 8.61 -12.92 23.62
N LEU A 207 7.74 -12.32 24.44
CA LEU A 207 7.37 -10.91 24.29
C LEU A 207 8.60 -10.00 24.46
N PHE A 208 9.45 -10.28 25.46
CA PHE A 208 10.69 -9.53 25.65
C PHE A 208 11.60 -9.61 24.42
N TYR A 209 11.79 -10.79 23.84
CA TYR A 209 12.60 -10.93 22.62
C TYR A 209 12.00 -10.19 21.41
N ILE A 210 10.67 -10.14 21.29
CA ILE A 210 9.99 -9.36 20.25
C ILE A 210 10.24 -7.86 20.43
N ILE A 211 10.14 -7.36 21.65
CA ILE A 211 10.42 -5.94 21.96
C ILE A 211 11.89 -5.63 21.66
N ALA A 212 12.82 -6.45 22.18
CA ALA A 212 14.25 -6.27 21.97
C ALA A 212 14.62 -6.26 20.48
N LEU A 213 14.05 -7.16 19.68
CA LEU A 213 14.27 -7.21 18.22
C LEU A 213 13.74 -5.95 17.53
N ASN A 214 12.53 -5.48 17.87
CA ASN A 214 11.98 -4.25 17.30
C ASN A 214 12.86 -3.03 17.66
N CYS A 215 13.29 -2.90 18.92
CA CYS A 215 14.19 -1.83 19.36
C CYS A 215 15.54 -1.89 18.61
N PHE A 216 16.14 -3.09 18.50
CA PHE A 216 17.38 -3.28 17.77
C PHE A 216 17.26 -2.86 16.28
N LEU A 217 16.20 -3.30 15.61
CA LEU A 217 15.95 -2.94 14.21
C LEU A 217 15.51 -1.48 14.03
N ALA A 218 15.00 -0.79 15.05
CA ALA A 218 14.72 0.64 15.00
C ALA A 218 15.98 1.51 15.20
N THR A 219 17.06 0.95 15.78
CA THR A 219 18.30 1.69 16.10
C THR A 219 18.88 2.47 14.90
N PRO A 220 18.99 1.93 13.66
CA PRO A 220 19.52 2.70 12.53
C PRO A 220 18.71 3.97 12.22
N ALA A 221 17.37 3.93 12.36
CA ALA A 221 16.52 5.09 12.14
C ALA A 221 16.72 6.16 13.24
N PHE A 222 16.86 5.74 14.49
CA PHE A 222 17.18 6.63 15.61
C PHE A 222 18.56 7.26 15.49
N LEU A 223 19.57 6.48 15.09
CA LEU A 223 20.93 7.00 14.86
C LEU A 223 20.94 8.01 13.71
N HIS A 224 20.24 7.73 12.61
CA HIS A 224 20.12 8.66 11.51
C HIS A 224 19.45 9.98 11.94
N TYR A 225 18.38 9.90 12.73
CA TYR A 225 17.73 11.08 13.29
C TYR A 225 18.68 11.87 14.20
N TYR A 226 19.41 11.19 15.09
CA TYR A 226 20.32 11.83 16.04
C TYR A 226 21.51 12.52 15.35
N ILE A 227 22.06 11.91 14.28
CA ILE A 227 23.22 12.44 13.55
C ILE A 227 22.82 13.61 12.64
N ASN A 228 21.67 13.51 11.96
CA ASN A 228 21.32 14.43 10.88
C ASN A 228 20.21 15.41 11.25
N ASP A 229 19.69 15.38 12.48
CA ASP A 229 18.55 16.20 12.90
C ASP A 229 17.35 16.08 11.95
N PHE A 230 17.26 14.95 11.25
CA PHE A 230 16.33 14.72 10.19
C PHE A 230 15.36 13.60 10.53
N TYR A 231 14.08 13.90 10.51
CA TYR A 231 13.02 12.92 10.66
C TYR A 231 12.15 12.91 9.41
N PHE A 232 12.00 11.74 8.77
CA PHE A 232 11.29 11.58 7.50
C PHE A 232 9.87 12.15 7.48
N PHE A 233 9.22 12.21 8.64
CA PHE A 233 7.88 12.75 8.79
C PHE A 233 7.84 14.28 8.92
N ASN A 234 8.94 14.91 9.28
CA ASN A 234 9.04 16.36 9.47
C ASN A 234 9.67 17.08 8.28
N ALA A 235 10.05 16.36 7.23
CA ALA A 235 10.62 16.99 6.05
C ALA A 235 9.60 17.98 5.46
N PRO A 236 9.85 19.29 5.48
CA PRO A 236 8.92 20.27 4.95
C PRO A 236 8.74 20.02 3.46
N VAL A 237 7.52 19.87 3.04
CA VAL A 237 7.17 19.78 1.64
C VAL A 237 6.41 21.04 1.31
N SER A 238 7.07 21.97 0.70
CA SER A 238 6.52 23.25 0.33
C SER A 238 6.00 24.05 1.55
N SER A 239 5.48 25.24 1.31
CA SER A 239 4.91 26.19 2.26
C SER A 239 3.68 25.71 3.08
N ILE A 240 3.41 24.40 3.11
CA ILE A 240 2.25 23.85 3.83
C ILE A 240 2.61 23.66 5.30
N SER A 241 1.81 24.21 6.19
CA SER A 241 2.00 24.11 7.64
C SER A 241 1.95 22.65 8.12
N LEU A 242 2.63 22.32 9.23
CA LEU A 242 2.53 21.01 9.89
C LEU A 242 1.08 20.64 10.25
N GLY A 243 0.25 21.64 10.61
CA GLY A 243 -1.15 21.44 10.92
C GLY A 243 -1.94 20.91 9.72
N ASP A 244 -1.70 21.47 8.54
CA ASP A 244 -2.36 21.02 7.30
C ASP A 244 -1.85 19.63 6.85
N GLN A 245 -0.57 19.33 7.11
CA GLN A 245 -0.01 18.00 6.84
C GLN A 245 -0.64 16.92 7.73
N LEU A 246 -1.00 17.25 8.95
CA LEU A 246 -1.58 16.33 9.93
C LEU A 246 -3.12 16.39 9.99
N ASN A 247 -3.79 17.06 9.06
CA ASN A 247 -5.25 17.11 9.07
C ASN A 247 -5.85 15.70 8.95
N ILE A 248 -6.20 15.14 10.12
CA ILE A 248 -6.71 13.77 10.27
C ILE A 248 -8.05 13.61 9.55
N SER A 249 -8.91 14.63 9.54
CA SER A 249 -10.20 14.58 8.86
C SER A 249 -10.04 14.40 7.36
N ASN A 250 -9.11 15.12 6.73
CA ASN A 250 -8.79 14.93 5.32
C ASN A 250 -8.36 13.48 5.03
N LYS A 251 -7.50 12.92 5.90
CA LYS A 251 -7.02 11.54 5.76
C LYS A 251 -8.14 10.54 5.94
N ILE A 252 -8.99 10.71 6.95
CA ILE A 252 -10.13 9.81 7.20
C ILE A 252 -11.06 9.80 5.99
N VAL A 253 -11.47 10.94 5.47
CA VAL A 253 -12.41 11.04 4.33
C VAL A 253 -11.81 10.40 3.08
N ILE A 254 -10.60 10.82 2.71
CA ILE A 254 -9.97 10.35 1.46
C ILE A 254 -9.59 8.87 1.55
N ILE A 255 -8.96 8.43 2.66
CA ILE A 255 -8.57 7.03 2.81
C ILE A 255 -9.80 6.11 2.88
N SER A 256 -10.89 6.53 3.54
CA SER A 256 -12.15 5.76 3.53
C SER A 256 -12.71 5.63 2.11
N SER A 257 -12.63 6.69 1.30
CA SER A 257 -13.05 6.64 -0.10
C SER A 257 -12.18 5.69 -0.94
N LEU A 258 -10.86 5.69 -0.73
CA LEU A 258 -9.95 4.74 -1.39
C LEU A 258 -10.22 3.31 -0.94
N ILE A 259 -10.45 3.09 0.35
CA ILE A 259 -10.83 1.77 0.88
C ILE A 259 -12.12 1.29 0.21
N LEU A 260 -13.14 2.14 0.08
CA LEU A 260 -14.38 1.78 -0.62
C LEU A 260 -14.08 1.40 -2.07
N PHE A 261 -13.26 2.17 -2.79
CA PHE A 261 -12.90 1.90 -4.18
C PHE A 261 -12.32 0.49 -4.36
N TYR A 262 -11.32 0.10 -3.54
CA TYR A 262 -10.74 -1.25 -3.59
C TYR A 262 -11.65 -2.34 -3.00
N PHE A 263 -12.65 -1.97 -2.23
CA PHE A 263 -13.62 -2.90 -1.65
C PHE A 263 -14.76 -3.24 -2.63
N ILE A 264 -14.99 -2.44 -3.67
CA ILE A 264 -16.05 -2.66 -4.67
C ILE A 264 -16.11 -4.11 -5.17
N PRO A 265 -14.99 -4.77 -5.56
CA PRO A 265 -15.01 -6.15 -6.01
C PRO A 265 -15.52 -7.17 -4.98
N LEU A 266 -15.44 -6.85 -3.69
CA LEU A 266 -15.87 -7.70 -2.58
C LEU A 266 -17.35 -7.51 -2.22
N ILE A 267 -18.01 -6.47 -2.72
CA ILE A 267 -19.42 -6.20 -2.44
C ILE A 267 -20.27 -7.28 -3.07
N ASN A 268 -21.18 -7.85 -2.27
CA ASN A 268 -22.14 -8.86 -2.69
C ASN A 268 -23.58 -8.44 -2.33
N LYS A 269 -24.56 -9.16 -2.86
CA LYS A 269 -26.00 -8.88 -2.64
C LYS A 269 -26.39 -8.94 -1.16
N GLU A 270 -25.79 -9.84 -0.38
CA GLU A 270 -26.05 -9.95 1.06
C GLU A 270 -25.62 -8.68 1.82
N MET A 271 -24.44 -8.13 1.49
CA MET A 271 -23.96 -6.88 2.09
C MET A 271 -24.89 -5.70 1.75
N LEU A 272 -25.33 -5.60 0.49
CA LEU A 272 -26.25 -4.55 0.07
C LEU A 272 -27.62 -4.69 0.78
N GLY A 273 -28.13 -5.93 0.94
CA GLY A 273 -29.34 -6.18 1.70
C GLY A 273 -29.21 -5.77 3.18
N LYS A 274 -28.08 -6.10 3.84
CA LYS A 274 -27.80 -5.65 5.21
C LYS A 274 -27.67 -4.14 5.31
N MET A 275 -27.07 -3.49 4.33
CA MET A 275 -26.93 -2.03 4.29
C MET A 275 -28.30 -1.34 4.26
N SER A 276 -29.24 -1.83 3.44
CA SER A 276 -30.62 -1.30 3.41
C SER A 276 -31.33 -1.44 4.75
N TYR A 277 -31.07 -2.53 5.50
CA TYR A 277 -31.62 -2.74 6.84
C TYR A 277 -31.02 -1.76 7.86
N VAL A 278 -29.70 -1.50 7.80
CA VAL A 278 -29.04 -0.54 8.69
C VAL A 278 -29.57 0.87 8.47
N PHE A 279 -29.87 1.27 7.24
CA PHE A 279 -30.48 2.57 6.94
C PHE A 279 -31.90 2.74 7.49
N LYS A 280 -32.65 1.66 7.74
CA LYS A 280 -34.00 1.73 8.32
C LYS A 280 -33.99 2.12 9.79
N ASP A 281 -32.86 1.90 10.51
CA ASP A 281 -32.74 2.22 11.93
C ASP A 281 -31.58 3.18 12.21
N LEU A 282 -31.66 4.37 11.62
CA LEU A 282 -30.61 5.40 11.78
C LEU A 282 -30.43 5.85 13.24
N LYS A 283 -31.46 5.69 14.09
CA LYS A 283 -31.35 6.01 15.52
C LYS A 283 -30.25 5.20 16.21
N LYS A 284 -30.08 3.94 15.83
CA LYS A 284 -29.00 3.09 16.36
C LYS A 284 -27.62 3.47 15.81
N GLN A 285 -27.57 4.34 14.80
CA GLN A 285 -26.35 4.73 14.12
C GLN A 285 -25.86 6.14 14.55
N GLN A 286 -26.40 6.71 15.59
CA GLN A 286 -26.11 8.09 16.02
C GLN A 286 -24.62 8.36 16.19
N ILE A 287 -23.85 7.41 16.75
CA ILE A 287 -22.38 7.56 16.94
C ILE A 287 -21.67 7.65 15.57
N LEU A 288 -22.05 6.83 14.60
CA LEU A 288 -21.44 6.87 13.27
C LEU A 288 -21.82 8.13 12.49
N ILE A 289 -23.07 8.59 12.67
CA ILE A 289 -23.53 9.86 12.07
C ILE A 289 -22.79 11.04 12.69
N LEU A 290 -22.64 11.04 14.01
CA LEU A 290 -21.88 12.09 14.72
C LEU A 290 -20.41 12.09 14.26
N PHE A 291 -19.78 10.91 14.18
CA PHE A 291 -18.42 10.78 13.65
C PHE A 291 -18.32 11.32 12.22
N PHE A 292 -19.27 10.99 11.34
CA PHE A 292 -19.34 11.53 9.99
C PHE A 292 -19.41 13.05 9.99
N LEU A 293 -20.38 13.64 10.74
CA LEU A 293 -20.58 15.10 10.80
C LEU A 293 -19.34 15.84 11.30
N ILE A 294 -18.72 15.34 12.38
CA ILE A 294 -17.48 15.93 12.92
C ILE A 294 -16.37 15.87 11.88
N THR A 295 -16.20 14.73 11.22
CA THR A 295 -15.13 14.55 10.23
C THR A 295 -15.33 15.44 9.01
N VAL A 296 -16.57 15.60 8.53
CA VAL A 296 -16.91 16.49 7.41
C VAL A 296 -16.72 17.96 7.80
N TYR A 297 -17.08 18.33 9.02
CA TYR A 297 -16.90 19.71 9.52
C TYR A 297 -15.44 20.17 9.50
N PHE A 298 -14.51 19.28 9.88
CA PHE A 298 -13.06 19.57 9.88
C PHE A 298 -12.36 19.26 8.55
N PHE A 299 -13.08 18.84 7.51
CA PHE A 299 -12.50 18.56 6.21
C PHE A 299 -12.14 19.86 5.48
N SER A 300 -10.86 20.02 5.16
CA SER A 300 -10.32 21.22 4.49
C SER A 300 -9.27 20.88 3.44
N TYR A 301 -9.50 19.81 2.67
CA TYR A 301 -8.55 19.39 1.63
C TYR A 301 -8.50 20.46 0.52
N PRO A 302 -7.30 21.03 0.21
CA PRO A 302 -7.20 22.16 -0.69
C PRO A 302 -7.60 21.77 -2.12
N SER A 303 -8.45 22.56 -2.74
CA SER A 303 -8.77 22.46 -4.17
C SER A 303 -7.51 22.74 -5.00
N GLY A 304 -7.24 21.92 -6.02
CA GLY A 304 -6.06 22.05 -6.88
C GLY A 304 -4.81 21.32 -6.38
N ASN A 305 -4.84 20.65 -5.23
CA ASN A 305 -3.74 19.81 -4.79
C ASN A 305 -3.67 18.50 -5.61
N PHE A 306 -2.44 18.09 -5.87
CA PHE A 306 -2.19 16.76 -6.39
C PHE A 306 -2.60 15.72 -5.34
N GLY A 307 -3.26 14.62 -5.77
CA GLY A 307 -3.73 13.58 -4.86
C GLY A 307 -5.24 13.67 -4.58
N GLY A 308 -5.70 13.11 -3.45
CA GLY A 308 -7.14 13.08 -3.08
C GLY A 308 -7.90 11.83 -3.55
N GLY A 309 -7.31 11.05 -4.45
CA GLY A 309 -7.94 9.82 -4.95
C GLY A 309 -9.05 10.06 -5.99
N ILE A 310 -9.56 8.96 -6.54
CA ILE A 310 -10.48 9.00 -7.68
C ILE A 310 -11.80 9.72 -7.35
N PHE A 311 -12.39 9.45 -6.18
CA PHE A 311 -13.68 10.05 -5.80
C PHE A 311 -13.57 11.54 -5.47
N TYR A 312 -12.44 11.99 -4.94
CA TYR A 312 -12.17 13.41 -4.78
C TYR A 312 -12.11 14.12 -6.14
N HIS A 313 -11.35 13.58 -7.10
CA HIS A 313 -11.27 14.16 -8.44
C HIS A 313 -12.62 14.14 -9.16
N LEU A 314 -13.39 13.07 -9.04
CA LEU A 314 -14.75 13.04 -9.59
C LEU A 314 -15.65 14.11 -8.95
N SER A 315 -15.54 14.31 -7.62
CA SER A 315 -16.31 15.34 -6.91
C SER A 315 -15.96 16.75 -7.41
N GLN A 316 -14.66 17.03 -7.55
CA GLN A 316 -14.20 18.34 -8.02
C GLN A 316 -14.49 18.59 -9.49
N ASN A 317 -14.24 17.61 -10.37
CA ASN A 317 -14.37 17.81 -11.81
C ASN A 317 -15.83 17.81 -12.30
N LEU A 318 -16.72 17.01 -11.66
CA LEU A 318 -18.11 16.93 -12.09
C LEU A 318 -19.03 17.92 -11.35
N PHE A 319 -18.72 18.22 -10.10
CA PHE A 319 -19.63 19.00 -9.24
C PHE A 319 -19.00 20.28 -8.69
N ALA A 320 -17.71 20.51 -8.89
CA ALA A 320 -16.94 21.64 -8.34
C ALA A 320 -17.07 21.82 -6.83
N ASN A 321 -17.38 20.75 -6.10
CA ASN A 321 -17.54 20.76 -4.63
C ASN A 321 -17.23 19.37 -4.04
N ASN A 322 -17.31 19.25 -2.70
CA ASN A 322 -17.00 18.01 -1.98
C ASN A 322 -18.23 17.15 -1.65
N VAL A 323 -19.44 17.53 -2.06
CA VAL A 323 -20.68 16.83 -1.66
C VAL A 323 -20.67 15.38 -2.11
N PHE A 324 -20.26 15.10 -3.35
CA PHE A 324 -20.17 13.73 -3.84
C PHE A 324 -19.16 12.90 -3.03
N LEU A 325 -18.00 13.46 -2.71
CA LEU A 325 -17.00 12.80 -1.85
C LEU A 325 -17.58 12.47 -0.46
N PHE A 326 -18.35 13.39 0.13
CA PHE A 326 -18.98 13.16 1.44
C PHE A 326 -20.06 12.08 1.37
N VAL A 327 -20.82 11.98 0.29
CA VAL A 327 -21.75 10.86 0.05
C VAL A 327 -20.98 9.54 0.00
N ILE A 328 -19.87 9.49 -0.72
CA ILE A 328 -18.99 8.30 -0.80
C ILE A 328 -18.43 7.95 0.58
N PHE A 329 -17.99 8.93 1.37
CA PHE A 329 -17.50 8.72 2.73
C PHE A 329 -18.59 8.16 3.65
N PHE A 330 -19.80 8.73 3.58
CA PHE A 330 -20.96 8.23 4.32
C PHE A 330 -21.25 6.76 3.96
N LEU A 331 -21.35 6.43 2.67
CA LEU A 331 -21.55 5.07 2.21
C LEU A 331 -20.43 4.12 2.67
N SER A 332 -19.19 4.59 2.73
CA SER A 332 -18.04 3.80 3.19
C SER A 332 -18.21 3.37 4.65
N ILE A 333 -18.57 4.30 5.54
CA ILE A 333 -18.77 4.03 6.98
C ILE A 333 -19.85 2.96 7.18
N PHE A 334 -21.00 3.11 6.52
CA PHE A 334 -22.10 2.18 6.63
C PHE A 334 -21.80 0.81 6.02
N LEU A 335 -21.07 0.79 4.91
CA LEU A 335 -20.61 -0.47 4.31
C LEU A 335 -19.63 -1.21 5.24
N PHE A 336 -18.72 -0.50 5.89
CA PHE A 336 -17.77 -1.09 6.85
C PHE A 336 -18.51 -1.72 8.04
N GLN A 337 -19.55 -1.06 8.52
CA GLN A 337 -20.41 -1.62 9.57
C GLN A 337 -21.14 -2.88 9.09
N THR A 338 -21.81 -2.85 7.94
CA THR A 338 -22.57 -3.99 7.41
C THR A 338 -21.68 -5.18 7.08
N ALA A 339 -20.45 -4.94 6.67
CA ALA A 339 -19.43 -5.96 6.44
C ALA A 339 -18.78 -6.48 7.74
N ASN A 340 -19.21 -6.00 8.93
CA ASN A 340 -18.57 -6.28 10.22
C ASN A 340 -17.06 -5.96 10.24
N LEU A 341 -16.69 -4.90 9.55
CA LEU A 341 -15.30 -4.44 9.51
C LEU A 341 -14.95 -3.52 10.70
N ILE A 342 -15.94 -3.04 11.44
CA ILE A 342 -15.75 -2.19 12.63
C ILE A 342 -15.45 -3.09 13.83
N ASN A 343 -14.21 -3.52 13.94
CA ASN A 343 -13.68 -4.23 15.11
C ASN A 343 -12.26 -3.72 15.39
N LEU A 344 -11.74 -3.97 16.60
CA LEU A 344 -10.46 -3.42 17.04
C LEU A 344 -9.30 -3.74 16.08
N ASN A 345 -9.25 -4.94 15.53
CA ASN A 345 -8.19 -5.34 14.59
C ASN A 345 -8.21 -4.49 13.32
N ASN A 346 -9.39 -4.30 12.73
CA ASN A 346 -9.56 -3.56 11.50
C ASN A 346 -9.43 -2.05 11.74
N LEU A 347 -9.83 -1.55 12.94
CA LEU A 347 -9.60 -0.17 13.35
C LEU A 347 -8.11 0.14 13.50
N LEU A 348 -7.32 -0.79 14.05
CA LEU A 348 -5.85 -0.66 14.08
C LEU A 348 -5.25 -0.62 12.67
N LEU A 349 -5.73 -1.44 11.75
CA LEU A 349 -5.30 -1.37 10.34
C LEU A 349 -5.69 -0.05 9.70
N PHE A 350 -6.89 0.45 9.96
CA PHE A 350 -7.33 1.75 9.47
C PHE A 350 -6.47 2.89 10.03
N LEU A 351 -6.14 2.84 11.32
CA LEU A 351 -5.18 3.76 11.93
C LEU A 351 -3.81 3.69 11.26
N CYS A 352 -3.29 2.48 10.99
CA CYS A 352 -2.05 2.31 10.25
C CYS A 352 -2.13 2.94 8.85
N LEU A 353 -3.26 2.81 8.14
CA LEU A 353 -3.45 3.41 6.82
C LEU A 353 -3.50 4.95 6.87
N ILE A 354 -4.08 5.54 7.91
CA ILE A 354 -4.07 6.99 8.15
C ILE A 354 -2.64 7.48 8.39
N LEU A 355 -1.88 6.76 9.22
CA LEU A 355 -0.51 7.11 9.57
C LEU A 355 0.51 6.73 8.49
N TYR A 356 0.16 5.84 7.55
CA TYR A 356 1.02 5.40 6.47
C TYR A 356 1.47 6.54 5.54
N ASN A 357 0.63 7.55 5.36
CA ASN A 357 0.98 8.74 4.61
C ASN A 357 0.72 9.99 5.46
N LEU A 358 1.77 10.53 6.08
CA LEU A 358 1.70 11.75 6.89
C LEU A 358 1.74 13.05 6.07
N GLN A 359 1.84 12.96 4.73
CA GLN A 359 1.82 14.12 3.84
C GLN A 359 0.41 14.71 3.75
N ALA A 360 0.31 16.02 3.46
CA ALA A 360 -0.95 16.68 3.17
C ALA A 360 -1.61 16.08 1.91
N SER A 361 -0.82 15.83 0.87
CA SER A 361 -1.30 15.22 -0.37
C SER A 361 -1.39 13.69 -0.26
N ILE A 362 -2.58 13.15 -0.50
CA ILE A 362 -2.86 11.72 -0.39
C ILE A 362 -2.90 11.12 -1.80
N TYR A 363 -1.77 10.59 -2.26
CA TYR A 363 -1.68 10.01 -3.60
C TYR A 363 -2.20 8.57 -3.63
N HIS A 364 -2.99 8.24 -4.64
CA HIS A 364 -3.51 6.91 -4.88
C HIS A 364 -2.39 5.86 -5.00
N LYS A 365 -1.25 6.23 -5.59
CA LYS A 365 -0.08 5.37 -5.78
C LYS A 365 0.48 4.74 -4.50
N TYR A 366 0.26 5.34 -3.34
CA TYR A 366 0.69 4.76 -2.07
C TYR A 366 -0.23 3.63 -1.58
N TYR A 367 -1.47 3.62 -2.04
CA TYR A 367 -2.49 2.66 -1.60
C TYR A 367 -2.74 1.55 -2.62
N ASP A 368 -2.32 1.69 -3.88
CA ASP A 368 -2.39 0.68 -4.92
C ASP A 368 -1.05 -0.08 -5.03
N PRO A 369 -1.00 -1.40 -5.00
CA PRO A 369 -2.04 -2.38 -4.64
C PRO A 369 -2.07 -2.76 -3.14
N LEU A 370 -1.51 -1.92 -2.25
CA LEU A 370 -1.43 -2.17 -0.80
C LEU A 370 -2.79 -2.54 -0.21
N LEU A 371 -3.86 -1.81 -0.59
CA LEU A 371 -5.22 -2.08 -0.09
C LEU A 371 -5.74 -3.45 -0.53
N LEU A 372 -5.44 -3.91 -1.74
CA LEU A 372 -5.76 -5.27 -2.17
C LEU A 372 -5.16 -6.31 -1.20
N PHE A 373 -3.88 -6.13 -0.83
CA PHE A 373 -3.19 -7.07 0.06
C PHE A 373 -3.75 -7.02 1.49
N ILE A 374 -4.05 -5.83 2.00
CA ILE A 374 -4.67 -5.66 3.32
C ILE A 374 -6.05 -6.33 3.36
N PHE A 375 -6.88 -6.15 2.34
CA PHE A 375 -8.21 -6.77 2.27
C PHE A 375 -8.16 -8.30 2.22
N LEU A 376 -7.22 -8.86 1.47
CA LEU A 376 -7.13 -10.31 1.31
C LEU A 376 -6.51 -11.01 2.52
N PHE A 377 -5.60 -10.34 3.23
CA PHE A 377 -4.73 -11.02 4.18
C PHE A 377 -4.83 -10.55 5.63
N LEU A 378 -5.11 -9.28 5.87
CA LEU A 378 -5.06 -8.71 7.22
C LEU A 378 -6.45 -8.43 7.80
N ILE A 379 -7.43 -8.09 6.96
CA ILE A 379 -8.80 -7.85 7.43
C ILE A 379 -9.42 -9.14 7.92
N THR A 380 -9.92 -9.10 9.15
CA THR A 380 -10.66 -10.20 9.76
C THR A 380 -12.12 -10.14 9.27
N ASN A 381 -12.63 -11.19 8.72
CA ASN A 381 -14.00 -11.48 8.22
C ASN A 381 -14.08 -11.89 6.75
N ASN A 382 -12.95 -12.15 6.08
CA ASN A 382 -12.97 -12.72 4.73
C ASN A 382 -13.45 -14.19 4.77
N LYS A 383 -14.75 -14.39 4.66
CA LYS A 383 -15.39 -15.72 4.56
C LYS A 383 -15.30 -16.31 3.15
N ILE A 384 -14.15 -16.22 2.50
CA ILE A 384 -13.94 -16.83 1.18
C ILE A 384 -13.54 -18.29 1.39
N THR A 385 -14.53 -19.18 1.45
CA THR A 385 -14.31 -20.61 1.71
C THR A 385 -14.53 -21.50 0.50
N ASN A 386 -15.22 -20.98 -0.54
CA ASN A 386 -15.64 -21.73 -1.71
C ASN A 386 -14.92 -21.29 -2.97
N GLN A 387 -14.51 -22.25 -3.82
CA GLN A 387 -13.83 -22.00 -5.09
C GLN A 387 -14.64 -21.10 -6.04
N LYS A 388 -15.98 -21.28 -6.10
CA LYS A 388 -16.86 -20.47 -6.96
C LYS A 388 -16.85 -19.00 -6.51
N ILE A 389 -17.00 -18.74 -5.21
CA ILE A 389 -16.97 -17.38 -4.65
C ILE A 389 -15.59 -16.73 -4.91
N PHE A 390 -14.51 -17.49 -4.69
CA PHE A 390 -13.15 -16.98 -4.95
C PHE A 390 -12.95 -16.62 -6.43
N PHE A 391 -13.43 -17.45 -7.35
CA PHE A 391 -13.35 -17.21 -8.79
C PHE A 391 -14.13 -15.96 -9.21
N ASP A 392 -15.33 -15.78 -8.66
CA ASP A 392 -16.15 -14.59 -8.93
C ASP A 392 -15.49 -13.31 -8.40
N ILE A 393 -14.85 -13.36 -7.23
CA ILE A 393 -14.07 -12.26 -6.68
C ILE A 393 -12.84 -11.98 -7.57
N ALA A 394 -12.12 -13.03 -7.99
CA ALA A 394 -10.98 -12.88 -8.88
C ALA A 394 -11.36 -12.18 -10.19
N LYS A 395 -12.46 -12.60 -10.84
CA LYS A 395 -12.99 -11.95 -12.04
C LYS A 395 -13.31 -10.48 -11.81
N LYS A 396 -13.99 -10.16 -10.70
CA LYS A 396 -14.33 -8.77 -10.35
C LYS A 396 -13.07 -7.91 -10.17
N TYR A 397 -12.00 -8.44 -9.54
CA TYR A 397 -10.73 -7.72 -9.42
C TYR A 397 -10.04 -7.54 -10.77
N TYR A 398 -10.10 -8.52 -11.68
CA TYR A 398 -9.59 -8.34 -13.04
C TYR A 398 -10.33 -7.21 -13.78
N LEU A 399 -11.67 -7.23 -13.75
CA LEU A 399 -12.48 -6.16 -14.36
C LEU A 399 -12.21 -4.80 -13.72
N PHE A 400 -12.09 -4.76 -12.39
CA PHE A 400 -11.77 -3.55 -11.65
C PHE A 400 -10.42 -2.97 -12.06
N TYR A 401 -9.37 -3.79 -12.10
CA TYR A 401 -8.05 -3.31 -12.47
C TYR A 401 -7.93 -2.98 -13.95
N LEU A 402 -8.61 -3.68 -14.85
CA LEU A 402 -8.70 -3.30 -16.26
C LEU A 402 -9.36 -1.92 -16.43
N PHE A 403 -10.46 -1.67 -15.74
CA PHE A 403 -11.13 -0.38 -15.72
C PHE A 403 -10.22 0.71 -15.12
N PHE A 404 -9.58 0.43 -13.98
CA PHE A 404 -8.68 1.38 -13.33
C PHE A 404 -7.47 1.71 -14.21
N LEU A 405 -6.87 0.72 -14.83
CA LEU A 405 -5.77 0.90 -15.77
C LEU A 405 -6.20 1.73 -17.00
N GLY A 406 -7.38 1.43 -17.56
CA GLY A 406 -7.95 2.19 -18.69
C GLY A 406 -8.15 3.67 -18.35
N ILE A 407 -8.72 3.99 -17.18
CA ILE A 407 -8.87 5.38 -16.71
C ILE A 407 -7.50 6.04 -16.50
N SER A 408 -6.53 5.32 -15.95
CA SER A 408 -5.17 5.83 -15.71
C SER A 408 -4.46 6.17 -17.01
N PHE A 409 -4.58 5.34 -18.04
CA PHE A 409 -4.09 5.63 -19.38
C PHE A 409 -4.79 6.84 -19.99
N TYR A 410 -6.12 6.89 -19.94
CA TYR A 410 -6.88 8.01 -20.45
C TYR A 410 -6.45 9.34 -19.81
N LYS A 411 -6.26 9.35 -18.48
CA LYS A 411 -5.82 10.55 -17.76
C LYS A 411 -4.45 11.05 -18.24
N VAL A 412 -3.49 10.14 -18.46
CA VAL A 412 -2.11 10.52 -18.83
C VAL A 412 -1.99 10.94 -20.29
N THR A 413 -2.87 10.42 -21.18
CA THR A 413 -2.81 10.71 -22.61
C THR A 413 -3.65 11.92 -23.02
N PHE A 414 -4.72 12.26 -22.30
CA PHE A 414 -5.72 13.26 -22.73
C PHE A 414 -5.97 14.38 -21.72
N LEU A 415 -5.46 14.28 -20.50
CA LEU A 415 -5.55 15.31 -19.48
C LEU A 415 -4.17 15.75 -18.98
#